data_ab2fea178bfe62c7484d757ff3c89eff
#
_entry.id   ab2fea178bfe62c7484d757ff3c89eff
#
_cell.length_a   1.000
_cell.length_b   1.000
_cell.length_c   1.000
_cell.angle_alpha   90.00
_cell.angle_beta   90.00
_cell.angle_gamma   90.00
#
_symmetry.space_group_name_H-M   'P 1'
#
loop_
_entity.id
_entity.type
_entity.pdbx_description
1 polymer ?
#
loop_
_entity_poly.entity_id
_entity_poly.type
_entity_poly.pdbx_seq_one_letter_code
_entity_poly.pdbx_strand_id
1 'polypeptide(L)'
;KINFKNIDIVEHKLNQQKYYSTEFDHLFKRCLNYIPLQKKDIITTYPVKYVIVADSDFQTALQPLIDWKTRKGFVVIEAYTDDPLVGSSNDSIHSFLKDMYDNATASNPAPTYLLIVGDDAQVPSFSGNTGSHLSDMYYCEFDGGGDFYPEMYYGRLSATNIAEVEVQVAKTLTYEKYTFNNTSFLDEIVLVAGVDASMATVYGNGQINYGTDNYFNASHALTVHNYLYGSGTPITSDMTQASAAIISD
;
A
#
# COMPACT_ATOMS: atom_id res chain seq x y z
N LYS A 1 22.89 26.45 -9.90
CA LYS A 1 23.22 26.37 -8.45
C LYS A 1 22.00 26.87 -7.68
N ILE A 2 21.30 25.96 -7.03
CA ILE A 2 20.21 26.30 -6.11
C ILE A 2 20.88 26.68 -4.79
N ASN A 3 20.68 27.88 -4.33
CA ASN A 3 21.27 28.39 -3.10
C ASN A 3 20.17 28.33 -2.02
N PHE A 4 20.23 27.32 -1.15
CA PHE A 4 19.37 27.24 0.01
C PHE A 4 19.88 28.21 1.07
N LYS A 5 19.23 29.36 1.21
CA LYS A 5 19.51 30.32 2.27
C LYS A 5 18.64 29.97 3.48
N ASN A 6 19.26 29.86 4.65
CA ASN A 6 18.64 29.78 5.98
C ASN A 6 17.89 28.46 6.28
N ILE A 7 18.52 27.32 6.05
CA ILE A 7 18.02 26.07 6.66
C ILE A 7 18.48 26.07 8.12
N ASP A 8 17.54 26.06 9.05
CA ASP A 8 17.82 25.72 10.44
C ASP A 8 18.15 24.23 10.51
N ILE A 9 19.43 23.91 10.70
CA ILE A 9 19.92 22.51 10.74
C ILE A 9 19.32 21.76 11.93
N VAL A 10 18.99 22.44 13.03
CA VAL A 10 18.41 21.81 14.21
C VAL A 10 16.96 21.44 13.93
N GLU A 11 16.18 22.35 13.39
CA GLU A 11 14.80 22.09 12.98
C GLU A 11 14.74 21.00 11.90
N HIS A 12 15.61 21.06 10.92
CA HIS A 12 15.69 20.01 9.88
C HIS A 12 15.96 18.61 10.47
N LYS A 13 16.88 18.49 11.42
CA LYS A 13 17.16 17.23 12.10
C LYS A 13 15.99 16.73 12.94
N LEU A 14 15.30 17.62 13.64
CA LEU A 14 14.11 17.27 14.42
C LEU A 14 12.98 16.77 13.51
N ASN A 15 12.74 17.43 12.39
CA ASN A 15 11.77 17.02 11.40
C ASN A 15 12.15 15.68 10.75
N GLN A 16 13.41 15.44 10.44
CA GLN A 16 13.87 14.14 9.99
C GLN A 16 13.57 13.04 11.01
N GLN A 17 13.77 13.27 12.30
CA GLN A 17 13.48 12.29 13.36
C GLN A 17 11.97 12.07 13.54
N LYS A 18 11.19 13.14 13.44
CA LYS A 18 9.73 13.13 13.58
C LYS A 18 9.05 12.24 12.50
N TYR A 19 9.56 12.30 11.27
CA TYR A 19 8.97 11.61 10.11
C TYR A 19 9.85 10.45 9.61
N TYR A 20 10.79 10.00 10.42
CA TYR A 20 11.71 8.93 10.03
C TYR A 20 10.99 7.58 9.96
N SER A 21 11.22 6.88 8.88
CA SER A 21 11.08 5.43 8.78
C SER A 21 12.16 4.86 7.86
N THR A 22 12.48 3.59 8.00
CA THR A 22 13.45 2.91 7.13
C THR A 22 13.00 2.93 5.67
N GLU A 23 11.71 2.84 5.44
CA GLU A 23 11.07 2.83 4.13
C GLU A 23 11.20 4.20 3.45
N PHE A 24 10.85 5.28 4.16
CA PHE A 24 11.01 6.63 3.62
C PHE A 24 12.49 7.03 3.48
N ASP A 25 13.38 6.56 4.35
CA ASP A 25 14.81 6.80 4.22
C ASP A 25 15.37 6.26 2.89
N HIS A 26 14.85 5.13 2.40
CA HIS A 26 15.21 4.60 1.07
C HIS A 26 14.77 5.52 -0.08
N LEU A 27 13.63 6.17 0.02
CA LEU A 27 13.17 7.17 -0.95
C LEU A 27 14.00 8.44 -0.86
N PHE A 28 14.20 8.96 0.34
CA PHE A 28 14.94 10.20 0.56
C PHE A 28 16.41 10.10 0.14
N LYS A 29 17.04 8.94 0.22
CA LYS A 29 18.40 8.69 -0.30
C LYS A 29 18.55 8.94 -1.80
N ARG A 30 17.46 9.00 -2.54
CA ARG A 30 17.46 9.37 -3.95
C ARG A 30 17.43 10.89 -4.17
N CYS A 31 17.17 11.67 -3.14
CA CYS A 31 17.16 13.13 -3.20
C CYS A 31 18.57 13.70 -3.06
N LEU A 32 18.94 14.67 -3.92
CA LEU A 32 20.28 15.25 -3.97
C LEU A 32 20.73 15.92 -2.67
N ASN A 33 19.79 16.39 -1.85
CA ASN A 33 20.08 17.16 -0.64
C ASN A 33 19.81 16.37 0.65
N TYR A 34 19.49 15.10 0.54
CA TYR A 34 19.19 14.30 1.71
C TYR A 34 20.47 13.96 2.48
N ILE A 35 20.48 14.28 3.76
CA ILE A 35 21.55 13.91 4.69
C ILE A 35 20.98 12.82 5.60
N PRO A 36 21.42 11.56 5.46
CA PRO A 36 20.92 10.47 6.29
C PRO A 36 21.17 10.71 7.77
N LEU A 37 20.21 10.33 8.62
CA LEU A 37 20.43 10.26 10.06
C LEU A 37 21.55 9.25 10.37
N GLN A 38 22.44 9.60 11.32
CA GLN A 38 23.54 8.69 11.69
C GLN A 38 22.98 7.43 12.35
N LYS A 39 23.34 6.28 11.77
CA LYS A 39 22.68 4.97 11.94
C LYS A 39 22.77 4.32 13.33
N LYS A 40 23.44 4.89 14.33
CA LYS A 40 23.84 4.10 15.51
C LYS A 40 22.69 3.58 16.39
N ASP A 41 21.53 4.25 16.43
CA ASP A 41 20.49 3.91 17.41
C ASP A 41 19.03 3.94 16.87
N ILE A 42 18.83 4.11 15.56
CA ILE A 42 17.49 4.39 14.97
C ILE A 42 16.59 3.16 15.00
N ILE A 43 17.14 1.96 14.75
CA ILE A 43 16.34 0.73 14.60
C ILE A 43 15.73 0.29 15.93
N THR A 44 16.40 0.56 17.06
CA THR A 44 15.93 0.18 18.39
C THR A 44 15.14 1.27 19.10
N THR A 45 15.30 2.53 18.67
CA THR A 45 14.71 3.70 19.33
C THR A 45 13.40 4.14 18.70
N TYR A 46 13.19 3.89 17.40
CA TYR A 46 12.02 4.36 16.65
C TYR A 46 11.42 3.24 15.80
N PRO A 47 10.65 2.34 16.43
CA PRO A 47 9.99 1.29 15.68
C PRO A 47 8.98 1.89 14.71
N VAL A 48 8.90 1.31 13.52
CA VAL A 48 7.95 1.70 12.48
C VAL A 48 6.53 1.42 12.94
N LYS A 49 5.66 2.42 12.86
CA LYS A 49 4.25 2.28 13.21
C LYS A 49 3.42 1.78 12.03
N TYR A 50 2.57 0.84 12.33
CA TYR A 50 1.64 0.20 11.41
C TYR A 50 0.22 0.36 11.96
N VAL A 51 -0.57 1.25 11.35
CA VAL A 51 -1.95 1.51 11.78
C VAL A 51 -2.88 0.58 11.02
N ILE A 52 -3.79 -0.06 11.73
CA ILE A 52 -4.87 -0.86 11.14
C ILE A 52 -6.18 -0.16 11.49
N VAL A 53 -6.88 0.35 10.47
CA VAL A 53 -8.25 0.87 10.60
C VAL A 53 -9.21 -0.20 10.12
N ALA A 54 -10.15 -0.62 10.97
CA ALA A 54 -11.05 -1.72 10.66
C ALA A 54 -12.43 -1.54 11.30
N ASP A 55 -13.42 -2.23 10.75
CA ASP A 55 -14.65 -2.52 11.48
C ASP A 55 -14.35 -3.37 12.72
N SER A 56 -14.99 -3.06 13.86
CA SER A 56 -14.75 -3.77 15.13
C SER A 56 -15.11 -5.25 15.08
N ASP A 57 -16.05 -5.66 14.22
CA ASP A 57 -16.39 -7.07 14.01
C ASP A 57 -15.21 -7.91 13.47
N PHE A 58 -14.21 -7.27 12.87
CA PHE A 58 -13.04 -7.93 12.28
C PHE A 58 -11.88 -8.11 13.25
N GLN A 59 -11.95 -7.59 14.46
CA GLN A 59 -10.87 -7.60 15.45
C GLN A 59 -10.26 -8.99 15.65
N THR A 60 -11.10 -10.00 15.89
CA THR A 60 -10.62 -11.37 16.14
C THR A 60 -9.94 -11.98 14.92
N ALA A 61 -10.46 -11.73 13.72
CA ALA A 61 -9.90 -12.24 12.47
C ALA A 61 -8.54 -11.58 12.13
N LEU A 62 -8.31 -10.36 12.61
CA LEU A 62 -7.07 -9.60 12.40
C LEU A 62 -5.95 -9.99 13.38
N GLN A 63 -6.26 -10.62 14.52
CA GLN A 63 -5.29 -10.90 15.55
C GLN A 63 -4.04 -11.66 15.06
N PRO A 64 -4.13 -12.69 14.20
CA PRO A 64 -2.95 -13.37 13.68
C PRO A 64 -2.01 -12.47 12.86
N LEU A 65 -2.57 -11.47 12.15
CA LEU A 65 -1.79 -10.49 11.40
C LEU A 65 -1.13 -9.47 12.34
N ILE A 66 -1.86 -8.99 13.33
CA ILE A 66 -1.37 -8.08 14.37
C ILE A 66 -0.19 -8.71 15.11
N ASP A 67 -0.34 -9.95 15.56
CA ASP A 67 0.72 -10.72 16.23
C ASP A 67 1.96 -10.88 15.34
N TRP A 68 1.76 -11.16 14.06
CA TRP A 68 2.84 -11.31 13.11
C TRP A 68 3.59 -10.00 12.85
N LYS A 69 2.87 -8.90 12.63
CA LYS A 69 3.49 -7.58 12.44
C LYS A 69 4.23 -7.13 13.69
N THR A 70 3.67 -7.36 14.86
CA THR A 70 4.34 -7.08 16.15
C THR A 70 5.63 -7.88 16.30
N ARG A 71 5.63 -9.17 15.96
CA ARG A 71 6.85 -10.01 15.97
C ARG A 71 7.91 -9.53 14.98
N LYS A 72 7.49 -8.93 13.87
CA LYS A 72 8.40 -8.30 12.89
C LYS A 72 9.01 -6.98 13.40
N GLY A 73 8.59 -6.48 14.55
CA GLY A 73 9.10 -5.26 15.15
C GLY A 73 8.30 -3.99 14.85
N PHE A 74 7.14 -4.11 14.25
CA PHE A 74 6.23 -2.96 14.09
C PHE A 74 5.53 -2.63 15.42
N VAL A 75 5.31 -1.35 15.67
CA VAL A 75 4.30 -0.91 16.63
C VAL A 75 2.96 -0.90 15.91
N VAL A 76 2.14 -1.91 16.16
CA VAL A 76 0.81 -2.00 15.59
C VAL A 76 -0.15 -1.16 16.42
N ILE A 77 -0.90 -0.29 15.75
CA ILE A 77 -1.95 0.55 16.33
C ILE A 77 -3.26 0.08 15.73
N GLU A 78 -4.12 -0.45 16.60
CA GLU A 78 -5.45 -0.89 16.23
C GLU A 78 -6.43 0.28 16.39
N ALA A 79 -7.19 0.58 15.34
CA ALA A 79 -8.15 1.67 15.28
C ALA A 79 -9.48 1.15 14.72
N TYR A 80 -10.45 0.97 15.59
CA TYR A 80 -11.75 0.41 15.22
C TYR A 80 -12.79 1.51 15.03
N THR A 81 -13.67 1.35 14.04
CA THR A 81 -14.65 2.37 13.62
C THR A 81 -15.76 2.64 14.67
N ASP A 82 -15.94 1.77 15.65
CA ASP A 82 -16.83 1.97 16.79
C ASP A 82 -16.17 2.73 17.97
N ASP A 83 -14.85 2.93 17.95
CA ASP A 83 -14.16 3.80 18.90
C ASP A 83 -14.49 5.28 18.57
N PRO A 84 -15.08 6.05 19.51
CA PRO A 84 -15.40 7.46 19.30
C PRO A 84 -14.18 8.34 18.95
N LEU A 85 -12.96 7.93 19.26
CA LEU A 85 -11.73 8.65 18.90
C LEU A 85 -11.36 8.45 17.43
N VAL A 86 -11.72 7.32 16.85
CA VAL A 86 -11.52 6.98 15.43
C VAL A 86 -12.69 7.46 14.59
N GLY A 87 -13.89 7.10 15.02
CA GLY A 87 -15.14 7.35 14.32
C GLY A 87 -15.33 6.47 13.09
N SER A 88 -16.53 6.55 12.48
CA SER A 88 -16.93 5.67 11.38
C SER A 88 -17.06 6.38 10.01
N SER A 89 -16.79 7.67 9.94
CA SER A 89 -16.78 8.41 8.66
C SER A 89 -15.36 8.54 8.13
N ASN A 90 -15.21 8.68 6.81
CA ASN A 90 -13.92 8.94 6.20
C ASN A 90 -13.23 10.19 6.78
N ASP A 91 -13.98 11.28 7.03
CA ASP A 91 -13.43 12.50 7.61
C ASP A 91 -12.95 12.31 9.07
N SER A 92 -13.66 11.53 9.89
CA SER A 92 -13.24 11.26 11.27
C SER A 92 -11.99 10.39 11.31
N ILE A 93 -11.93 9.34 10.49
CA ILE A 93 -10.76 8.45 10.37
C ILE A 93 -9.56 9.25 9.86
N HIS A 94 -9.75 10.08 8.83
CA HIS A 94 -8.69 10.95 8.32
C HIS A 94 -8.17 11.90 9.42
N SER A 95 -9.07 12.53 10.19
CA SER A 95 -8.68 13.41 11.29
C SER A 95 -7.88 12.67 12.36
N PHE A 96 -8.27 11.45 12.72
CA PHE A 96 -7.54 10.60 13.65
C PHE A 96 -6.12 10.28 13.14
N LEU A 97 -5.97 9.93 11.87
CA LEU A 97 -4.67 9.64 11.26
C LEU A 97 -3.80 10.90 11.19
N LYS A 98 -4.40 12.02 10.80
CA LYS A 98 -3.74 13.32 10.76
C LYS A 98 -3.27 13.77 12.13
N ASP A 99 -4.05 13.58 13.17
CA ASP A 99 -3.65 13.90 14.54
C ASP A 99 -2.41 13.11 14.98
N MET A 100 -2.31 11.83 14.62
CA MET A 100 -1.11 11.05 14.88
C MET A 100 0.12 11.57 14.11
N TYR A 101 -0.08 12.06 12.90
CA TYR A 101 0.98 12.63 12.07
C TYR A 101 1.43 14.00 12.61
N ASP A 102 0.50 14.91 12.86
CA ASP A 102 0.80 16.27 13.31
C ASP A 102 1.43 16.30 14.71
N ASN A 103 0.97 15.43 15.62
CA ASN A 103 1.48 15.31 16.98
C ASN A 103 2.71 14.37 17.10
N ALA A 104 3.28 13.94 15.97
CA ALA A 104 4.49 13.14 15.98
C ALA A 104 5.68 13.92 16.56
N THR A 105 6.60 13.21 17.21
CA THR A 105 7.82 13.77 17.81
C THR A 105 9.02 12.88 17.46
N ALA A 106 10.22 13.35 17.78
CA ALA A 106 11.42 12.51 17.62
C ALA A 106 11.40 11.21 18.47
N SER A 107 10.72 11.21 19.61
CA SER A 107 10.54 10.03 20.46
C SER A 107 9.28 9.22 20.17
N ASN A 108 8.38 9.76 19.38
CA ASN A 108 7.13 9.13 18.97
C ASN A 108 6.85 9.47 17.49
N PRO A 109 7.60 8.87 16.54
CA PRO A 109 7.53 9.25 15.13
C PRO A 109 6.15 9.04 14.50
N ALA A 110 5.91 9.71 13.39
CA ALA A 110 4.67 9.56 12.60
C ALA A 110 4.47 8.10 12.13
N PRO A 111 3.24 7.67 11.90
CA PRO A 111 2.96 6.37 11.30
C PRO A 111 3.54 6.27 9.89
N THR A 112 3.95 5.07 9.50
CA THR A 112 4.48 4.79 8.15
C THR A 112 3.49 4.03 7.29
N TYR A 113 2.72 3.12 7.90
CA TYR A 113 1.79 2.25 7.19
C TYR A 113 0.37 2.39 7.71
N LEU A 114 -0.57 2.39 6.77
CA LEU A 114 -2.00 2.27 7.00
C LEU A 114 -2.53 1.02 6.30
N LEU A 115 -3.16 0.14 7.03
CA LEU A 115 -3.99 -0.93 6.49
C LEU A 115 -5.45 -0.64 6.83
N ILE A 116 -6.26 -0.53 5.80
CA ILE A 116 -7.72 -0.42 5.92
C ILE A 116 -8.30 -1.81 5.76
N VAL A 117 -9.18 -2.25 6.68
CA VAL A 117 -9.82 -3.56 6.59
C VAL A 117 -11.32 -3.40 6.64
N GLY A 118 -11.95 -3.73 5.54
CA GLY A 118 -13.38 -3.60 5.27
C GLY A 118 -13.64 -3.04 3.88
N ASP A 119 -14.83 -3.26 3.36
CA ASP A 119 -15.30 -2.62 2.14
C ASP A 119 -15.83 -1.21 2.45
N ASP A 120 -16.36 -0.52 1.46
CA ASP A 120 -16.85 0.86 1.60
C ASP A 120 -17.96 1.02 2.66
N ALA A 121 -18.75 -0.03 2.87
CA ALA A 121 -19.78 -0.04 3.91
C ALA A 121 -19.22 -0.13 5.34
N GLN A 122 -18.07 -0.76 5.54
CA GLN A 122 -17.40 -0.94 6.83
C GLN A 122 -16.45 0.22 7.14
N VAL A 123 -15.65 0.62 6.14
CA VAL A 123 -14.73 1.75 6.24
C VAL A 123 -14.87 2.58 4.97
N PRO A 124 -15.64 3.67 5.00
CA PRO A 124 -15.99 4.47 3.82
C PRO A 124 -14.75 5.00 3.09
N SER A 125 -14.75 4.93 1.77
CA SER A 125 -13.71 5.54 0.93
C SER A 125 -14.03 7.02 0.64
N PHE A 126 -13.05 7.76 0.13
CA PHE A 126 -13.28 9.09 -0.42
C PHE A 126 -13.69 9.02 -1.89
N SER A 127 -14.41 10.04 -2.37
CA SER A 127 -14.64 10.23 -3.80
C SER A 127 -13.42 10.93 -4.43
N GLY A 128 -12.93 10.42 -5.53
CA GLY A 128 -11.84 11.03 -6.27
C GLY A 128 -12.24 12.36 -6.92
N ASN A 129 -11.26 13.21 -7.22
CA ASN A 129 -11.47 14.54 -7.79
C ASN A 129 -12.01 14.53 -9.22
N THR A 130 -11.80 13.46 -9.96
CA THR A 130 -12.25 13.33 -11.34
C THR A 130 -13.12 12.08 -11.50
N GLY A 131 -14.41 12.28 -11.69
CA GLY A 131 -15.38 11.19 -11.79
C GLY A 131 -15.86 10.69 -10.43
N SER A 132 -16.53 9.54 -10.42
CA SER A 132 -17.14 8.94 -9.23
C SER A 132 -16.36 7.73 -8.69
N HIS A 133 -15.07 7.62 -9.00
CA HIS A 133 -14.26 6.52 -8.49
C HIS A 133 -13.93 6.72 -7.01
N LEU A 134 -13.80 5.61 -6.29
CA LEU A 134 -13.41 5.60 -4.88
C LEU A 134 -11.88 5.69 -4.76
N SER A 135 -11.39 6.32 -3.69
CA SER A 135 -9.98 6.47 -3.41
C SER A 135 -9.69 6.41 -1.92
N ASP A 136 -8.70 5.61 -1.55
CA ASP A 136 -8.17 5.55 -0.18
C ASP A 136 -6.98 6.48 0.04
N MET A 137 -6.45 7.11 -1.02
CA MET A 137 -5.27 7.99 -0.94
C MET A 137 -5.49 9.13 0.05
N TYR A 138 -6.69 9.70 0.05
CA TYR A 138 -7.01 10.86 0.90
C TYR A 138 -6.98 10.57 2.40
N TYR A 139 -6.96 9.31 2.82
CA TYR A 139 -6.69 8.96 4.21
C TYR A 139 -5.28 9.33 4.68
N CYS A 140 -4.36 9.44 3.74
CA CYS A 140 -2.94 9.65 3.99
C CYS A 140 -2.42 10.98 3.41
N GLU A 141 -3.29 11.86 2.95
CA GLU A 141 -2.94 13.18 2.41
C GLU A 141 -3.19 14.24 3.50
N PHE A 142 -2.12 14.77 4.10
CA PHE A 142 -2.23 15.66 5.27
C PHE A 142 -1.84 17.10 5.01
N ASP A 143 -1.14 17.40 3.92
CA ASP A 143 -0.58 18.73 3.63
C ASP A 143 -1.59 19.68 2.94
N GLY A 144 -2.80 19.20 2.64
CA GLY A 144 -3.91 20.01 2.10
C GLY A 144 -4.17 19.84 0.62
N GLY A 145 -5.32 20.38 0.17
CA GLY A 145 -5.90 20.07 -1.13
C GLY A 145 -5.00 20.38 -2.31
N GLY A 146 -4.80 19.36 -3.16
CA GLY A 146 -3.98 19.44 -4.37
C GLY A 146 -2.61 18.79 -4.25
N ASP A 147 -2.24 18.32 -3.08
CA ASP A 147 -1.14 17.41 -2.89
C ASP A 147 -1.63 15.98 -3.15
N PHE A 148 -0.90 15.22 -3.99
CA PHE A 148 -1.18 13.83 -4.31
C PHE A 148 -0.03 12.91 -3.86
N TYR A 149 0.73 13.33 -2.85
CA TYR A 149 1.82 12.59 -2.26
C TYR A 149 1.43 12.14 -0.84
N PRO A 150 0.97 10.89 -0.68
CA PRO A 150 0.54 10.42 0.63
C PRO A 150 1.72 10.32 1.62
N GLU A 151 1.52 10.77 2.86
CA GLU A 151 2.51 10.72 3.95
C GLU A 151 2.65 9.34 4.59
N MET A 152 1.79 8.40 4.22
CA MET A 152 1.85 7.01 4.67
C MET A 152 1.70 6.07 3.48
N TYR A 153 2.33 4.89 3.55
CA TYR A 153 1.98 3.79 2.65
C TYR A 153 0.63 3.22 3.08
N TYR A 154 -0.30 3.13 2.16
CA TYR A 154 -1.64 2.63 2.46
C TYR A 154 -2.03 1.45 1.56
N GLY A 155 -2.96 0.66 2.06
CA GLY A 155 -3.59 -0.42 1.32
C GLY A 155 -4.87 -0.88 2.01
N ARG A 156 -5.73 -1.56 1.26
CA ARG A 156 -7.00 -2.06 1.77
C ARG A 156 -7.12 -3.58 1.59
N LEU A 157 -7.57 -4.25 2.63
CA LEU A 157 -8.16 -5.58 2.54
C LEU A 157 -9.69 -5.40 2.49
N SER A 158 -10.24 -5.32 1.27
CA SER A 158 -11.68 -5.18 1.07
C SER A 158 -12.38 -6.48 1.50
N ALA A 159 -13.29 -6.37 2.45
CA ALA A 159 -14.02 -7.47 3.01
C ALA A 159 -15.37 -6.97 3.57
N THR A 160 -16.42 -7.75 3.36
CA THR A 160 -17.77 -7.46 3.85
C THR A 160 -18.14 -8.31 5.08
N ASN A 161 -17.33 -9.32 5.39
CA ASN A 161 -17.56 -10.24 6.49
C ASN A 161 -16.26 -10.86 7.02
N ILE A 162 -16.35 -11.49 8.19
CA ILE A 162 -15.21 -12.08 8.91
C ILE A 162 -14.48 -13.14 8.08
N ALA A 163 -15.21 -14.00 7.36
CA ALA A 163 -14.60 -15.09 6.59
C ALA A 163 -13.70 -14.55 5.45
N GLU A 164 -14.09 -13.45 4.82
CA GLU A 164 -13.25 -12.77 3.81
C GLU A 164 -11.98 -12.19 4.42
N VAL A 165 -12.06 -11.61 5.62
CA VAL A 165 -10.88 -11.12 6.35
C VAL A 165 -9.94 -12.28 6.69
N GLU A 166 -10.47 -13.38 7.24
CA GLU A 166 -9.68 -14.57 7.59
C GLU A 166 -8.90 -15.12 6.39
N VAL A 167 -9.53 -15.21 5.22
CA VAL A 167 -8.87 -15.68 3.98
C VAL A 167 -7.75 -14.74 3.57
N GLN A 168 -7.97 -13.42 3.60
CA GLN A 168 -6.95 -12.44 3.21
C GLN A 168 -5.79 -12.41 4.21
N VAL A 169 -6.06 -12.49 5.50
CA VAL A 169 -5.06 -12.61 6.56
C VAL A 169 -4.23 -13.89 6.37
N ALA A 170 -4.88 -15.03 6.13
CA ALA A 170 -4.18 -16.30 5.91
C ALA A 170 -3.26 -16.25 4.68
N LYS A 171 -3.72 -15.69 3.56
CA LYS A 171 -2.90 -15.48 2.35
C LYS A 171 -1.69 -14.59 2.65
N THR A 172 -1.90 -13.46 3.31
CA THR A 172 -0.83 -12.52 3.68
C THR A 172 0.22 -13.20 4.56
N LEU A 173 -0.22 -13.96 5.56
CA LEU A 173 0.68 -14.68 6.46
C LEU A 173 1.44 -15.79 5.75
N THR A 174 0.80 -16.53 4.86
CA THR A 174 1.45 -17.57 4.04
C THR A 174 2.57 -16.95 3.19
N TYR A 175 2.28 -15.82 2.55
CA TYR A 175 3.25 -15.10 1.74
C TYR A 175 4.40 -14.53 2.57
N GLU A 176 4.11 -13.80 3.62
CA GLU A 176 5.13 -13.14 4.46
C GLU A 176 5.98 -14.12 5.27
N LYS A 177 5.45 -15.28 5.62
CA LYS A 177 6.18 -16.36 6.32
C LYS A 177 6.86 -17.33 5.36
N TYR A 178 6.59 -17.19 4.06
CA TYR A 178 7.10 -18.10 3.03
C TYR A 178 6.74 -19.57 3.29
N THR A 179 5.50 -19.82 3.72
CA THR A 179 5.00 -21.16 4.09
C THR A 179 4.11 -21.74 2.99
N PHE A 180 4.57 -21.68 1.75
CA PHE A 180 3.85 -22.23 0.61
C PHE A 180 3.98 -23.75 0.55
N ASN A 181 2.89 -24.45 0.26
CA ASN A 181 2.91 -25.86 -0.04
C ASN A 181 3.54 -26.18 -1.40
N ASN A 182 3.39 -25.28 -2.35
CA ASN A 182 3.99 -25.32 -3.68
C ASN A 182 4.48 -23.93 -4.04
N THR A 183 5.69 -23.84 -4.57
CA THR A 183 6.34 -22.58 -4.95
C THR A 183 6.46 -22.39 -6.46
N SER A 184 5.88 -23.27 -7.28
CA SER A 184 5.97 -23.21 -8.74
C SER A 184 5.41 -21.92 -9.34
N PHE A 185 4.48 -21.25 -8.64
CA PHE A 185 3.92 -19.97 -9.11
C PHE A 185 4.88 -18.77 -8.96
N LEU A 186 6.00 -18.91 -8.27
CA LEU A 186 6.90 -17.78 -7.99
C LEU A 186 7.72 -17.33 -9.20
N ASP A 187 7.85 -18.20 -10.21
CA ASP A 187 8.49 -17.90 -11.48
C ASP A 187 7.46 -17.68 -12.62
N GLU A 188 6.18 -17.62 -12.29
CA GLU A 188 5.09 -17.37 -13.24
C GLU A 188 4.52 -15.95 -13.07
N ILE A 189 4.22 -15.29 -14.19
CA ILE A 189 3.63 -13.95 -14.22
C ILE A 189 2.44 -13.94 -15.16
N VAL A 190 1.30 -13.44 -14.68
CA VAL A 190 0.12 -13.18 -15.48
C VAL A 190 0.01 -11.68 -15.75
N LEU A 191 0.00 -11.28 -17.02
CA LEU A 191 -0.10 -9.90 -17.47
C LEU A 191 -1.36 -9.70 -18.30
N VAL A 192 -2.21 -8.78 -17.88
CA VAL A 192 -3.54 -8.57 -18.47
C VAL A 192 -3.67 -7.13 -18.97
N ALA A 193 -3.88 -6.94 -20.27
CA ALA A 193 -4.33 -5.66 -20.82
C ALA A 193 -5.82 -5.48 -20.58
N GLY A 194 -6.26 -4.23 -20.39
CA GLY A 194 -7.70 -3.91 -20.30
C GLY A 194 -8.43 -4.07 -21.63
N VAL A 195 -9.75 -3.96 -21.59
CA VAL A 195 -10.64 -4.06 -22.75
C VAL A 195 -10.98 -2.70 -23.39
N ASP A 196 -10.35 -1.62 -22.94
CA ASP A 196 -10.52 -0.29 -23.51
C ASP A 196 -9.92 -0.24 -24.93
N ALA A 197 -10.76 -0.32 -25.94
CA ALA A 197 -10.35 -0.35 -27.33
C ALA A 197 -9.55 0.88 -27.77
N SER A 198 -9.74 2.02 -27.12
CA SER A 198 -9.05 3.27 -27.46
C SER A 198 -7.63 3.35 -26.91
N MET A 199 -7.37 2.72 -25.78
CA MET A 199 -6.12 2.84 -25.02
C MET A 199 -5.34 1.52 -24.92
N ALA A 200 -6.02 0.38 -24.93
CA ALA A 200 -5.41 -0.91 -24.62
C ALA A 200 -4.31 -1.32 -25.61
N THR A 201 -4.47 -1.03 -26.90
CA THR A 201 -3.47 -1.38 -27.93
C THR A 201 -2.15 -0.64 -27.76
N VAL A 202 -2.21 0.63 -27.35
CA VAL A 202 -1.02 1.49 -27.21
C VAL A 202 -0.43 1.41 -25.81
N TYR A 203 -1.26 1.61 -24.78
CA TYR A 203 -0.78 1.71 -23.40
C TYR A 203 -0.80 0.35 -22.68
N GLY A 204 -1.84 -0.46 -22.83
CA GLY A 204 -1.90 -1.78 -22.23
C GLY A 204 -0.95 -2.76 -22.90
N ASN A 205 -1.17 -3.09 -24.15
CA ASN A 205 -0.34 -4.04 -24.91
C ASN A 205 1.11 -3.55 -25.04
N GLY A 206 1.31 -2.24 -25.28
CA GLY A 206 2.64 -1.66 -25.45
C GLY A 206 3.49 -1.80 -24.19
N GLN A 207 2.92 -1.58 -23.02
CA GLN A 207 3.63 -1.74 -21.74
C GLN A 207 3.92 -3.20 -21.42
N ILE A 208 2.95 -4.10 -21.65
CA ILE A 208 3.14 -5.53 -21.45
C ILE A 208 4.25 -6.06 -22.37
N ASN A 209 4.20 -5.73 -23.67
CA ASN A 209 5.22 -6.15 -24.62
C ASN A 209 6.60 -5.61 -24.23
N TYR A 210 6.70 -4.33 -23.85
CA TYR A 210 7.97 -3.79 -23.36
C TYR A 210 8.47 -4.54 -22.12
N GLY A 211 7.58 -4.84 -21.18
CA GLY A 211 7.91 -5.59 -19.97
C GLY A 211 8.40 -7.01 -20.28
N THR A 212 7.71 -7.72 -21.17
CA THR A 212 8.07 -9.10 -21.55
C THR A 212 9.34 -9.18 -22.39
N ASP A 213 9.54 -8.24 -23.31
CA ASP A 213 10.75 -8.21 -24.13
C ASP A 213 12.01 -7.93 -23.30
N ASN A 214 11.90 -7.12 -22.25
CA ASN A 214 13.08 -6.63 -21.52
C ASN A 214 13.27 -7.26 -20.14
N TYR A 215 12.20 -7.71 -19.44
CA TYR A 215 12.29 -8.11 -18.03
C TYR A 215 11.57 -9.41 -17.71
N PHE A 216 10.35 -9.60 -18.20
CA PHE A 216 9.51 -10.74 -17.82
C PHE A 216 9.57 -11.82 -18.89
N ASN A 217 10.66 -12.61 -18.90
CA ASN A 217 10.88 -13.62 -19.92
C ASN A 217 11.81 -14.73 -19.45
N ALA A 218 11.99 -15.73 -20.28
CA ALA A 218 12.82 -16.90 -19.97
C ALA A 218 14.31 -16.58 -19.68
N SER A 219 14.84 -15.45 -20.18
CA SER A 219 16.22 -15.03 -19.84
C SER A 219 16.35 -14.58 -18.38
N HIS A 220 15.25 -14.25 -17.74
CA HIS A 220 15.15 -13.93 -16.32
C HIS A 220 14.52 -15.07 -15.50
N ALA A 221 14.47 -16.29 -16.08
CA ALA A 221 13.85 -17.47 -15.46
C ALA A 221 12.37 -17.26 -15.09
N LEU A 222 11.62 -16.55 -15.93
CA LEU A 222 10.20 -16.27 -15.74
C LEU A 222 9.37 -16.86 -16.88
N THR A 223 8.26 -17.50 -16.51
CA THR A 223 7.18 -17.91 -17.41
C THR A 223 6.12 -16.82 -17.42
N VAL A 224 5.67 -16.40 -18.60
CA VAL A 224 4.75 -15.27 -18.74
C VAL A 224 3.52 -15.66 -19.51
N HIS A 225 2.36 -15.41 -18.91
CA HIS A 225 1.05 -15.61 -19.50
C HIS A 225 0.47 -14.22 -19.88
N ASN A 226 0.48 -13.91 -21.18
CA ASN A 226 0.07 -12.60 -21.69
C ASN A 226 -1.36 -12.64 -22.23
N TYR A 227 -2.22 -11.80 -21.67
CA TYR A 227 -3.58 -11.55 -22.12
C TYR A 227 -3.68 -10.15 -22.74
N LEU A 228 -3.45 -10.07 -24.06
CA LEU A 228 -3.37 -8.83 -24.80
C LEU A 228 -4.70 -8.49 -25.48
N TYR A 229 -5.07 -7.22 -25.49
CA TYR A 229 -6.23 -6.75 -26.22
C TYR A 229 -6.08 -7.02 -27.73
N GLY A 230 -7.14 -7.56 -28.37
CA GLY A 230 -7.17 -7.80 -29.81
C GLY A 230 -6.24 -8.92 -30.32
N SER A 231 -5.52 -9.63 -29.43
CA SER A 231 -4.79 -10.84 -29.79
C SER A 231 -5.73 -12.06 -29.77
N GLY A 232 -5.31 -13.17 -30.34
CA GLY A 232 -6.04 -14.43 -30.29
C GLY A 232 -6.15 -15.06 -28.89
N THR A 233 -5.46 -14.54 -27.89
CA THR A 233 -5.66 -14.81 -26.48
C THR A 233 -6.77 -13.90 -25.96
N PRO A 234 -7.65 -14.39 -25.08
CA PRO A 234 -9.06 -13.99 -25.06
C PRO A 234 -9.39 -12.74 -24.25
N ILE A 235 -8.66 -11.65 -24.38
CA ILE A 235 -9.23 -10.38 -23.92
C ILE A 235 -10.01 -9.76 -25.09
N THR A 236 -11.21 -10.25 -25.23
CA THR A 236 -12.27 -9.64 -26.05
C THR A 236 -13.17 -8.80 -25.16
N SER A 237 -14.21 -8.22 -25.74
CA SER A 237 -15.27 -7.53 -24.99
C SER A 237 -16.00 -8.39 -23.94
N ASP A 238 -15.83 -9.70 -23.97
CA ASP A 238 -16.35 -10.64 -22.97
C ASP A 238 -15.20 -11.16 -22.09
N MET A 239 -15.13 -10.63 -20.87
CA MET A 239 -14.14 -11.03 -19.87
C MET A 239 -14.40 -12.37 -19.21
N THR A 240 -15.53 -13.04 -19.46
CA THR A 240 -15.90 -14.27 -18.77
C THR A 240 -14.95 -15.41 -19.10
N GLN A 241 -14.61 -15.60 -20.37
CA GLN A 241 -13.67 -16.64 -20.80
C GLN A 241 -12.22 -16.29 -20.42
N ALA A 242 -11.86 -15.01 -20.56
CA ALA A 242 -10.55 -14.54 -20.13
C ALA A 242 -10.34 -14.71 -18.62
N SER A 243 -11.37 -14.42 -17.81
CA SER A 243 -11.29 -14.63 -16.36
C SER A 243 -11.02 -16.06 -15.97
N ALA A 244 -11.66 -17.04 -16.64
CA ALA A 244 -11.43 -18.46 -16.36
C ALA A 244 -9.99 -18.90 -16.70
N ALA A 245 -9.44 -18.43 -17.82
CA ALA A 245 -8.05 -18.70 -18.21
C ALA A 245 -7.05 -18.03 -17.26
N ILE A 246 -7.26 -16.76 -16.92
CA ILE A 246 -6.42 -16.01 -15.98
C ILE A 246 -6.40 -16.66 -14.58
N ILE A 247 -7.52 -17.25 -14.14
CA ILE A 247 -7.59 -17.96 -12.85
C ILE A 247 -6.87 -19.31 -12.93
N SER A 248 -6.84 -19.93 -14.13
CA SER A 248 -6.18 -21.22 -14.35
C SER A 248 -4.65 -21.10 -14.40
N ASP A 249 -4.13 -20.02 -14.94
CA ASP A 249 -2.70 -19.70 -15.03
C ASP A 249 -2.19 -19.05 -13.75
#